data_ca3abf3f0bb5ab0bc76155f225666e0e
#
_entry.id   ca3abf3f0bb5ab0bc76155f225666e0e
#
_cell.length_a   1.000
_cell.length_b   1.000
_cell.length_c   1.000
_cell.angle_alpha   90.00
_cell.angle_beta   90.00
_cell.angle_gamma   90.00
#
_symmetry.space_group_name_H-M   'P 1'
#
loop_
_entity.id
_entity.type
_entity.pdbx_description
1 polymer ?
#
loop_
_entity_poly.entity_id
_entity_poly.type
_entity_poly.pdbx_seq_one_letter_code
_entity_poly.pdbx_strand_id
1 'polypeptide(L)'
;MTQTLNVEYRKVETLIPFARNPRTHSDAQVAKLAASIVEFGWTNPVLVDGSHGVIAGHGRLAAARKLGLTEVPVIELGHLSPAQKRAYVIADNRLALDAGWDEEMLAAELAELTESGYDLALTGFSNDEIESLLVGVGEGTAEESSAYSDDDAADEVPDAPANPVSRSGDIWQLGAHRVICGDAADATVVATLMVGDKAALCFTSPPYGNQRDYTNTIIDWDALMRGVFNQLPMAANGQVLVNLGLIHRENEVIPYWDGWLDWMRTQGWRRFAWYVWDQGPGLPGDWNGRLAPSFEFVFHFNRQARQANKIMPCKFAGQETHLRGDGSSTAMRKKDGTIGGWTAAGTPTQDTKIPDSVIRIMRHKGKIGQGIDHPAVFPVALPEHILETYTDAGDIVFEPFCGSGTTLLAAQRTGRVVRASEIAPEYVDVTIKRFQQNFPEVPVTLVATGQTFDAVAAERLGAQA
;
A
#
# COMPACT_ATOMS: atom_id res chain seq x y z
N MET A 1 31.18 -36.09 6.70
CA MET A 1 32.31 -36.19 5.77
C MET A 1 31.99 -35.33 4.58
N THR A 2 32.77 -34.30 4.34
CA THR A 2 32.66 -33.43 3.15
C THR A 2 33.23 -34.18 1.97
N GLN A 3 32.36 -34.65 1.10
CA GLN A 3 32.79 -35.29 -0.15
C GLN A 3 33.19 -34.20 -1.14
N THR A 4 34.39 -34.26 -1.67
CA THR A 4 34.85 -33.34 -2.71
C THR A 4 34.15 -33.74 -4.02
N LEU A 5 33.35 -32.81 -4.58
CA LEU A 5 32.70 -33.01 -5.88
C LEU A 5 33.65 -32.57 -6.98
N ASN A 6 33.88 -33.45 -7.96
CA ASN A 6 34.71 -33.15 -9.12
C ASN A 6 33.84 -32.95 -10.36
N VAL A 7 34.19 -31.95 -11.16
CA VAL A 7 33.58 -31.72 -12.47
C VAL A 7 34.38 -32.50 -13.52
N GLU A 8 33.69 -33.33 -14.28
CA GLU A 8 34.24 -34.13 -15.40
C GLU A 8 33.50 -33.80 -16.68
N TYR A 9 34.12 -34.01 -17.82
CA TYR A 9 33.43 -33.88 -19.12
C TYR A 9 33.03 -35.28 -19.62
N ARG A 10 31.75 -35.43 -19.99
CA ARG A 10 31.22 -36.67 -20.55
C ARG A 10 30.51 -36.43 -21.88
N LYS A 11 30.59 -37.40 -22.77
CA LYS A 11 29.92 -37.34 -24.07
C LYS A 11 28.41 -37.28 -23.89
N VAL A 12 27.75 -36.34 -24.57
CA VAL A 12 26.30 -36.14 -24.54
C VAL A 12 25.52 -37.39 -24.94
N GLU A 13 26.06 -38.17 -25.90
CA GLU A 13 25.47 -39.43 -26.39
C GLU A 13 25.43 -40.55 -25.33
N THR A 14 26.35 -40.51 -24.35
CA THR A 14 26.42 -41.53 -23.30
C THR A 14 25.48 -41.26 -22.13
N LEU A 15 24.96 -40.04 -22.02
CA LEU A 15 24.09 -39.61 -20.91
C LEU A 15 22.64 -40.08 -21.13
N ILE A 16 22.13 -40.83 -20.15
CA ILE A 16 20.81 -41.45 -20.19
C ILE A 16 19.83 -40.63 -19.35
N PRO A 17 18.84 -39.94 -19.96
CA PRO A 17 17.82 -39.19 -19.19
C PRO A 17 17.02 -40.15 -18.29
N PHE A 18 16.68 -39.69 -17.09
CA PHE A 18 15.86 -40.47 -16.17
C PHE A 18 14.42 -40.61 -16.69
N ALA A 19 14.03 -41.85 -17.07
CA ALA A 19 12.76 -42.13 -17.73
C ALA A 19 11.51 -41.75 -16.89
N ARG A 20 11.64 -41.61 -15.56
CA ARG A 20 10.57 -41.23 -14.64
C ARG A 20 10.75 -39.80 -14.09
N ASN A 21 11.40 -38.93 -14.87
CA ASN A 21 11.44 -37.51 -14.49
C ASN A 21 10.04 -36.89 -14.59
N PRO A 22 9.45 -36.40 -13.48
CA PRO A 22 8.12 -35.80 -13.52
C PRO A 22 8.10 -34.40 -14.18
N ARG A 23 9.28 -33.79 -14.38
CA ARG A 23 9.37 -32.44 -14.97
C ARG A 23 9.50 -32.55 -16.48
N THR A 24 8.60 -31.88 -17.20
CA THR A 24 8.62 -31.73 -18.65
C THR A 24 9.34 -30.46 -19.06
N HIS A 25 9.97 -30.44 -20.21
CA HIS A 25 10.62 -29.25 -20.75
C HIS A 25 10.05 -29.00 -22.15
N SER A 26 9.47 -27.80 -22.34
CA SER A 26 8.99 -27.35 -23.65
C SER A 26 10.16 -27.00 -24.58
N ASP A 27 9.93 -27.05 -25.90
CA ASP A 27 10.94 -26.66 -26.89
C ASP A 27 11.36 -25.18 -26.71
N ALA A 28 10.46 -24.32 -26.28
CA ALA A 28 10.74 -22.92 -25.96
C ALA A 28 11.70 -22.81 -24.77
N GLN A 29 11.46 -23.58 -23.69
CA GLN A 29 12.35 -23.59 -22.51
C GLN A 29 13.74 -24.15 -22.88
N VAL A 30 13.81 -25.17 -23.69
CA VAL A 30 15.08 -25.73 -24.18
C VAL A 30 15.83 -24.71 -25.04
N ALA A 31 15.12 -23.91 -25.84
CA ALA A 31 15.73 -22.81 -26.62
C ALA A 31 16.31 -21.72 -25.74
N LYS A 32 15.60 -21.29 -24.67
CA LYS A 32 16.12 -20.35 -23.70
C LYS A 32 17.39 -20.84 -22.98
N LEU A 33 17.39 -22.13 -22.56
CA LEU A 33 18.57 -22.76 -21.97
C LEU A 33 19.74 -22.82 -22.95
N ALA A 34 19.47 -23.10 -24.22
CA ALA A 34 20.50 -23.13 -25.26
C ALA A 34 21.10 -21.73 -25.48
N ALA A 35 20.29 -20.69 -25.57
CA ALA A 35 20.73 -19.31 -25.70
C ALA A 35 21.61 -18.90 -24.49
N SER A 36 21.18 -19.21 -23.27
CA SER A 36 21.93 -18.94 -22.04
C SER A 36 23.30 -19.67 -22.03
N ILE A 37 23.37 -20.91 -22.52
CA ILE A 37 24.64 -21.66 -22.63
C ILE A 37 25.57 -21.01 -23.65
N VAL A 38 25.05 -20.48 -24.75
CA VAL A 38 25.86 -19.80 -25.77
C VAL A 38 26.43 -18.50 -25.22
N GLU A 39 25.64 -17.71 -24.48
CA GLU A 39 26.02 -16.39 -23.96
C GLU A 39 26.98 -16.49 -22.76
N PHE A 40 26.57 -17.24 -21.73
CA PHE A 40 27.30 -17.29 -20.45
C PHE A 40 28.23 -18.49 -20.32
N GLY A 41 28.27 -19.39 -21.31
CA GLY A 41 28.95 -20.65 -21.22
C GLY A 41 28.19 -21.66 -20.34
N TRP A 42 28.82 -22.81 -20.10
CA TRP A 42 28.23 -23.85 -19.27
C TRP A 42 28.51 -23.61 -17.76
N THR A 43 27.60 -23.01 -17.08
CA THR A 43 27.79 -22.54 -15.66
C THR A 43 27.40 -23.59 -14.61
N ASN A 44 26.43 -24.49 -14.93
CA ASN A 44 25.89 -25.49 -13.97
C ASN A 44 26.02 -26.92 -14.51
N PRO A 45 26.87 -27.79 -13.96
CA PRO A 45 27.06 -29.18 -14.41
C PRO A 45 25.78 -30.03 -14.38
N VAL A 46 25.70 -31.04 -15.21
CA VAL A 46 24.66 -32.07 -15.15
C VAL A 46 25.02 -33.05 -14.03
N LEU A 47 24.08 -33.40 -13.16
CA LEU A 47 24.29 -34.38 -12.11
C LEU A 47 23.93 -35.75 -12.62
N VAL A 48 24.87 -36.69 -12.48
CA VAL A 48 24.74 -38.05 -13.01
C VAL A 48 25.01 -39.10 -11.93
N ASP A 49 24.54 -40.30 -12.16
CA ASP A 49 24.93 -41.47 -11.36
C ASP A 49 26.14 -42.23 -11.98
N GLY A 50 26.67 -43.19 -11.22
CA GLY A 50 27.80 -43.99 -11.66
C GLY A 50 27.55 -44.84 -12.96
N SER A 51 26.31 -44.88 -13.45
CA SER A 51 25.89 -45.59 -14.65
C SER A 51 25.44 -44.68 -15.80
N HIS A 52 25.92 -43.42 -15.79
CA HIS A 52 25.56 -42.37 -16.76
C HIS A 52 24.09 -41.91 -16.75
N GLY A 53 23.30 -42.35 -15.75
CA GLY A 53 21.92 -41.90 -15.58
C GLY A 53 21.87 -40.43 -15.09
N VAL A 54 21.13 -39.59 -15.79
CA VAL A 54 20.96 -38.16 -15.39
C VAL A 54 20.02 -38.05 -14.19
N ILE A 55 20.49 -37.43 -13.12
CA ILE A 55 19.72 -37.15 -11.89
C ILE A 55 19.11 -35.77 -11.97
N ALA A 56 19.91 -34.74 -12.37
CA ALA A 56 19.44 -33.36 -12.53
C ALA A 56 20.10 -32.69 -13.74
N GLY A 57 19.43 -31.69 -14.34
CA GLY A 57 19.91 -30.97 -15.52
C GLY A 57 19.39 -31.53 -16.85
N HIS A 58 18.24 -32.19 -16.87
CA HIS A 58 17.62 -32.77 -18.09
C HIS A 58 17.37 -31.70 -19.18
N GLY A 59 16.90 -30.49 -18.80
CA GLY A 59 16.72 -29.40 -19.75
C GLY A 59 18.04 -28.91 -20.34
N ARG A 60 19.12 -28.83 -19.54
CA ARG A 60 20.49 -28.50 -20.04
C ARG A 60 21.06 -29.56 -20.97
N LEU A 61 20.82 -30.83 -20.69
CA LEU A 61 21.19 -31.90 -21.60
C LEU A 61 20.43 -31.84 -22.94
N ALA A 62 19.13 -31.51 -22.89
CA ALA A 62 18.34 -31.26 -24.12
C ALA A 62 18.87 -30.04 -24.90
N ALA A 63 19.23 -28.95 -24.21
CA ALA A 63 19.86 -27.79 -24.85
C ALA A 63 21.22 -28.13 -25.47
N ALA A 64 22.07 -28.93 -24.79
CA ALA A 64 23.34 -29.41 -25.35
C ALA A 64 23.15 -30.19 -26.66
N ARG A 65 22.15 -31.09 -26.70
CA ARG A 65 21.79 -31.82 -27.91
C ARG A 65 21.34 -30.91 -29.05
N LYS A 66 20.53 -29.89 -28.71
CA LYS A 66 20.07 -28.87 -29.67
C LYS A 66 21.22 -28.05 -30.23
N LEU A 67 22.23 -27.74 -29.40
CA LEU A 67 23.43 -27.00 -29.78
C LEU A 67 24.47 -27.88 -30.50
N GLY A 68 24.28 -29.22 -30.59
CA GLY A 68 25.24 -30.12 -31.18
C GLY A 68 26.55 -30.29 -30.38
N LEU A 69 26.50 -30.03 -29.08
CA LEU A 69 27.68 -30.20 -28.21
C LEU A 69 28.02 -31.69 -28.07
N THR A 70 29.31 -31.99 -28.16
CA THR A 70 29.81 -33.38 -28.06
C THR A 70 29.98 -33.83 -26.63
N GLU A 71 30.37 -32.91 -25.75
CA GLU A 71 30.64 -33.18 -24.34
C GLU A 71 30.03 -32.07 -23.46
N VAL A 72 29.67 -32.44 -22.23
CA VAL A 72 29.14 -31.53 -21.23
C VAL A 72 29.79 -31.78 -19.85
N PRO A 73 29.93 -30.77 -19.01
CA PRO A 73 30.44 -30.97 -17.67
C PRO A 73 29.38 -31.67 -16.80
N VAL A 74 29.83 -32.67 -16.05
CA VAL A 74 29.00 -33.47 -15.16
C VAL A 74 29.63 -33.56 -13.77
N ILE A 75 28.79 -33.80 -12.76
CA ILE A 75 29.21 -34.21 -11.42
C ILE A 75 28.58 -35.57 -11.14
N GLU A 76 29.40 -36.54 -10.75
CA GLU A 76 28.93 -37.86 -10.40
C GLU A 76 28.50 -37.95 -8.93
N LEU A 77 27.26 -38.38 -8.69
CA LEU A 77 26.69 -38.67 -7.39
C LEU A 77 26.51 -40.17 -7.17
N GLY A 78 27.60 -40.94 -7.38
CA GLY A 78 27.61 -42.39 -7.31
C GLY A 78 27.29 -42.97 -5.92
N HIS A 79 27.38 -42.18 -4.89
CA HIS A 79 27.11 -42.56 -3.50
C HIS A 79 25.61 -42.65 -3.14
N LEU A 80 24.72 -42.10 -3.99
CA LEU A 80 23.28 -42.08 -3.71
C LEU A 80 22.65 -43.46 -3.97
N SER A 81 21.88 -43.95 -3.01
CA SER A 81 21.05 -45.13 -3.19
C SER A 81 19.91 -44.85 -4.22
N PRO A 82 19.31 -45.91 -4.80
CA PRO A 82 18.21 -45.76 -5.75
C PRO A 82 17.01 -44.96 -5.21
N ALA A 83 16.73 -45.05 -3.91
CA ALA A 83 15.68 -44.26 -3.24
C ALA A 83 16.07 -42.79 -3.12
N GLN A 84 17.31 -42.51 -2.71
CA GLN A 84 17.83 -41.15 -2.62
C GLN A 84 17.89 -40.43 -3.97
N LYS A 85 18.29 -41.14 -5.06
CA LYS A 85 18.25 -40.56 -6.42
C LYS A 85 16.85 -40.10 -6.81
N ARG A 86 15.82 -40.93 -6.57
CA ARG A 86 14.41 -40.58 -6.87
C ARG A 86 13.93 -39.40 -6.04
N ALA A 87 14.25 -39.39 -4.74
CA ALA A 87 13.90 -38.29 -3.85
C ALA A 87 14.59 -36.98 -4.27
N TYR A 88 15.87 -37.05 -4.65
CA TYR A 88 16.63 -35.90 -5.10
C TYR A 88 16.08 -35.29 -6.40
N VAL A 89 15.69 -36.13 -7.39
CA VAL A 89 15.05 -35.65 -8.63
C VAL A 89 13.80 -34.80 -8.30
N ILE A 90 13.00 -35.24 -7.33
CA ILE A 90 11.80 -34.48 -6.92
C ILE A 90 12.18 -33.20 -6.17
N ALA A 91 13.12 -33.32 -5.22
CA ALA A 91 13.54 -32.21 -4.37
C ALA A 91 14.20 -31.08 -5.18
N ASP A 92 15.13 -31.40 -6.09
CA ASP A 92 15.81 -30.45 -6.97
C ASP A 92 14.81 -29.63 -7.81
N ASN A 93 13.80 -30.33 -8.35
CA ASN A 93 12.75 -29.64 -9.10
C ASN A 93 11.80 -28.81 -8.23
N ARG A 94 11.51 -29.24 -7.01
CA ARG A 94 10.56 -28.54 -6.13
C ARG A 94 11.18 -27.31 -5.45
N LEU A 95 12.41 -27.47 -4.91
CA LEU A 95 13.12 -26.39 -4.23
C LEU A 95 13.37 -25.17 -5.13
N ALA A 96 13.60 -25.40 -6.42
CA ALA A 96 13.75 -24.32 -7.40
C ALA A 96 12.45 -23.52 -7.63
N LEU A 97 11.29 -24.08 -7.28
CA LEU A 97 9.97 -23.40 -7.40
C LEU A 97 9.57 -22.66 -6.11
N ASP A 98 10.22 -22.95 -4.99
CA ASP A 98 9.88 -22.33 -3.69
C ASP A 98 10.59 -20.97 -3.49
N ALA A 99 11.58 -20.64 -4.34
CA ALA A 99 12.19 -19.32 -4.38
C ALA A 99 11.30 -18.34 -5.15
N GLY A 100 11.05 -17.16 -4.58
CA GLY A 100 10.42 -16.03 -5.24
C GLY A 100 11.44 -15.02 -5.74
N TRP A 101 10.98 -14.03 -6.49
CA TRP A 101 11.73 -12.85 -6.87
C TRP A 101 11.33 -11.67 -5.98
N ASP A 102 12.28 -10.84 -5.62
CA ASP A 102 12.02 -9.46 -5.22
C ASP A 102 11.74 -8.70 -6.52
N GLU A 103 10.46 -8.48 -6.80
CA GLU A 103 10.03 -7.92 -8.10
C GLU A 103 10.53 -6.50 -8.31
N GLU A 104 10.67 -5.71 -7.25
CA GLU A 104 11.16 -4.33 -7.31
C GLU A 104 12.65 -4.30 -7.68
N MET A 105 13.46 -5.13 -6.99
CA MET A 105 14.89 -5.26 -7.28
C MET A 105 15.10 -5.88 -8.67
N LEU A 106 14.31 -6.89 -9.04
CA LEU A 106 14.37 -7.52 -10.35
C LEU A 106 14.06 -6.53 -11.47
N ALA A 107 13.04 -5.70 -11.29
CA ALA A 107 12.64 -4.69 -12.26
C ALA A 107 13.73 -3.60 -12.42
N ALA A 108 14.37 -3.18 -11.31
CA ALA A 108 15.49 -2.24 -11.37
C ALA A 108 16.68 -2.82 -12.15
N GLU A 109 17.07 -4.07 -11.89
CA GLU A 109 18.15 -4.75 -12.61
C GLU A 109 17.83 -4.92 -14.11
N LEU A 110 16.58 -5.28 -14.46
CA LEU A 110 16.14 -5.38 -15.86
C LEU A 110 16.15 -4.01 -16.56
N ALA A 111 15.82 -2.93 -15.86
CA ALA A 111 15.89 -1.57 -16.40
C ALA A 111 17.35 -1.15 -16.67
N GLU A 112 18.29 -1.39 -15.75
CA GLU A 112 19.71 -1.11 -15.94
C GLU A 112 20.32 -1.93 -17.09
N LEU A 113 19.92 -3.20 -17.20
CA LEU A 113 20.34 -4.04 -18.33
C LEU A 113 19.80 -3.52 -19.67
N THR A 114 18.56 -2.98 -19.69
CA THR A 114 17.96 -2.35 -20.87
C THR A 114 18.74 -1.10 -21.28
N GLU A 115 19.07 -0.22 -20.32
CA GLU A 115 19.88 0.98 -20.56
C GLU A 115 21.28 0.64 -21.08
N SER A 116 21.84 -0.48 -20.62
CA SER A 116 23.12 -1.00 -21.09
C SER A 116 23.05 -1.63 -22.48
N GLY A 117 21.86 -1.72 -23.09
CA GLY A 117 21.62 -2.35 -24.39
C GLY A 117 21.73 -3.87 -24.39
N TYR A 118 21.57 -4.52 -23.21
CA TYR A 118 21.63 -5.96 -23.05
C TYR A 118 20.35 -6.64 -23.53
N ASP A 119 20.46 -7.81 -24.18
CA ASP A 119 19.28 -8.58 -24.62
C ASP A 119 18.61 -9.28 -23.46
N LEU A 120 17.51 -8.73 -22.97
CA LEU A 120 16.76 -9.26 -21.83
C LEU A 120 16.16 -10.65 -22.07
N ALA A 121 15.98 -11.09 -23.30
CA ALA A 121 15.52 -12.45 -23.59
C ALA A 121 16.49 -13.52 -23.04
N LEU A 122 17.75 -13.16 -22.81
CA LEU A 122 18.78 -14.04 -22.24
C LEU A 122 18.64 -14.24 -20.72
N THR A 123 17.87 -13.39 -20.03
CA THR A 123 17.59 -13.53 -18.60
C THR A 123 16.63 -14.69 -18.28
N GLY A 124 15.95 -15.20 -19.30
CA GLY A 124 15.02 -16.32 -19.18
C GLY A 124 13.56 -15.91 -19.02
N PHE A 125 13.28 -14.62 -18.74
CA PHE A 125 11.92 -14.08 -18.76
C PHE A 125 11.36 -14.00 -20.20
N SER A 126 10.06 -14.06 -20.36
CA SER A 126 9.40 -13.76 -21.64
C SER A 126 9.28 -12.25 -21.82
N ASN A 127 9.10 -11.78 -23.06
CA ASN A 127 8.86 -10.34 -23.31
C ASN A 127 7.65 -9.83 -22.54
N ASP A 128 6.58 -10.61 -22.43
CA ASP A 128 5.37 -10.24 -21.67
C ASP A 128 5.66 -10.14 -20.16
N GLU A 129 6.49 -11.03 -19.59
CA GLU A 129 6.95 -10.96 -18.20
C GLU A 129 7.87 -9.76 -17.97
N ILE A 130 8.81 -9.51 -18.89
CA ILE A 130 9.70 -8.35 -18.84
C ILE A 130 8.89 -7.06 -18.98
N GLU A 131 7.98 -7.00 -19.94
CA GLU A 131 7.08 -5.84 -20.12
C GLU A 131 6.21 -5.64 -18.88
N SER A 132 5.66 -6.70 -18.29
CA SER A 132 4.89 -6.63 -17.04
C SER A 132 5.73 -6.15 -15.86
N LEU A 133 6.97 -6.60 -15.72
CA LEU A 133 7.89 -6.17 -14.68
C LEU A 133 8.38 -4.73 -14.91
N LEU A 134 8.71 -4.37 -16.14
CA LEU A 134 9.14 -3.01 -16.50
C LEU A 134 7.96 -2.03 -16.57
N VAL A 135 6.76 -2.49 -16.94
CA VAL A 135 5.51 -1.70 -16.85
C VAL A 135 5.13 -1.49 -15.39
N GLY A 136 5.39 -2.46 -14.51
CA GLY A 136 5.31 -2.26 -13.06
C GLY A 136 6.25 -1.18 -12.53
N VAL A 137 7.38 -0.95 -13.22
CA VAL A 137 8.37 0.11 -12.94
C VAL A 137 8.19 1.35 -13.84
N GLY A 138 7.57 1.21 -15.01
CA GLY A 138 7.50 2.28 -16.03
C GLY A 138 6.12 2.83 -16.36
N GLU A 139 5.01 2.17 -16.07
CA GLU A 139 3.69 2.63 -16.53
C GLU A 139 2.56 2.67 -15.49
N GLY A 140 2.72 2.12 -14.31
CA GLY A 140 1.61 2.05 -13.34
C GLY A 140 1.86 2.65 -11.98
N THR A 141 3.11 2.87 -11.58
CA THR A 141 3.40 3.24 -10.19
C THR A 141 4.27 4.48 -10.03
N ALA A 142 5.21 4.77 -10.92
CA ALA A 142 6.16 5.87 -10.69
C ALA A 142 5.57 7.28 -10.96
N GLU A 143 4.55 7.42 -11.81
CA GLU A 143 3.96 8.74 -12.11
C GLU A 143 2.65 9.03 -11.37
N GLU A 144 1.93 8.02 -10.86
CA GLU A 144 0.75 8.27 -10.02
C GLU A 144 1.06 8.26 -8.51
N SER A 145 2.15 7.61 -8.07
CA SER A 145 2.63 7.66 -6.68
C SER A 145 3.63 8.78 -6.41
N SER A 146 4.18 9.43 -7.44
CA SER A 146 5.21 10.47 -7.29
C SER A 146 4.72 11.79 -6.66
N ALA A 147 3.42 11.92 -6.38
CA ALA A 147 2.91 13.07 -5.62
C ALA A 147 3.18 12.93 -4.11
N TYR A 148 3.40 11.71 -3.61
CA TYR A 148 3.59 11.44 -2.19
C TYR A 148 4.79 10.52 -1.97
N SER A 149 5.74 10.92 -1.12
CA SER A 149 6.93 10.11 -0.84
C SER A 149 6.57 8.87 -0.02
N ASP A 150 7.07 7.71 -0.42
CA ASP A 150 6.83 6.43 0.28
C ASP A 150 7.54 6.32 1.64
N ASP A 151 8.47 7.22 1.95
CA ASP A 151 9.25 7.23 3.18
C ASP A 151 9.23 8.64 3.79
N ASP A 152 8.14 8.97 4.47
CA ASP A 152 7.97 10.27 5.11
C ASP A 152 8.35 10.19 6.59
N ALA A 153 9.37 10.97 6.99
CA ALA A 153 9.77 11.07 8.39
C ALA A 153 8.61 11.51 9.32
N ALA A 154 7.59 12.19 8.77
CA ALA A 154 6.39 12.56 9.51
C ALA A 154 5.49 11.36 9.86
N ASP A 155 5.68 10.20 9.21
CA ASP A 155 4.95 8.99 9.54
C ASP A 155 5.45 8.32 10.84
N GLU A 156 6.61 8.73 11.36
CA GLU A 156 7.06 8.30 12.68
C GLU A 156 6.13 8.86 13.78
N VAL A 157 5.70 7.96 14.68
CA VAL A 157 4.80 8.30 15.79
C VAL A 157 5.56 8.17 17.11
N PRO A 158 5.64 9.22 17.93
CA PRO A 158 6.21 9.13 19.26
C PRO A 158 5.45 8.16 20.17
N ASP A 159 6.16 7.56 21.12
CA ASP A 159 5.53 6.72 22.14
C ASP A 159 4.56 7.52 23.02
N ALA A 160 3.45 6.89 23.39
CA ALA A 160 2.48 7.48 24.29
C ALA A 160 3.08 7.59 25.71
N PRO A 161 2.99 8.76 26.37
CA PRO A 161 3.53 8.96 27.70
C PRO A 161 2.69 8.20 28.75
N ALA A 162 3.37 7.56 29.70
CA ALA A 162 2.69 6.90 30.83
C ALA A 162 1.95 7.92 31.74
N ASN A 163 2.43 9.15 31.81
CA ASN A 163 1.82 10.25 32.56
C ASN A 163 1.57 11.39 31.60
N PRO A 164 0.36 11.55 31.05
CA PRO A 164 0.08 12.59 30.09
C PRO A 164 0.02 13.98 30.72
N VAL A 165 0.47 14.97 29.96
CA VAL A 165 0.34 16.42 30.30
C VAL A 165 -1.07 16.88 30.08
N SER A 166 -1.69 16.48 28.97
CA SER A 166 -3.08 16.84 28.62
C SER A 166 -4.08 16.22 29.60
N ARG A 167 -5.20 16.89 29.79
CA ARG A 167 -6.31 16.47 30.66
C ARG A 167 -7.63 16.60 29.92
N SER A 168 -8.62 15.81 30.30
CA SER A 168 -9.97 15.95 29.75
C SER A 168 -10.47 17.41 29.86
N GLY A 169 -10.98 17.94 28.76
CA GLY A 169 -11.42 19.32 28.60
C GLY A 169 -10.35 20.28 28.10
N ASP A 170 -9.07 19.93 28.08
CA ASP A 170 -8.02 20.77 27.53
C ASP A 170 -8.21 21.00 26.03
N ILE A 171 -8.04 22.25 25.60
CA ILE A 171 -8.01 22.62 24.19
C ILE A 171 -6.61 23.15 23.87
N TRP A 172 -5.94 22.51 22.95
CA TRP A 172 -4.65 22.93 22.45
C TRP A 172 -4.79 23.65 21.11
N GLN A 173 -4.15 24.80 21.00
CA GLN A 173 -4.01 25.55 19.76
C GLN A 173 -2.64 25.22 19.14
N LEU A 174 -2.62 24.65 17.93
CA LEU A 174 -1.42 24.31 17.17
C LEU A 174 -1.42 25.16 15.89
N GLY A 175 -0.79 26.34 15.96
CA GLY A 175 -0.92 27.32 14.88
C GLY A 175 -2.40 27.68 14.62
N ALA A 176 -2.93 27.37 13.44
CA ALA A 176 -4.34 27.56 13.09
C ALA A 176 -5.26 26.41 13.55
N HIS A 177 -4.70 25.25 13.88
CA HIS A 177 -5.45 24.06 14.25
C HIS A 177 -5.84 24.04 15.73
N ARG A 178 -6.85 23.23 16.07
CA ARG A 178 -7.24 22.95 17.47
C ARG A 178 -7.43 21.49 17.71
N VAL A 179 -6.94 21.02 18.87
CA VAL A 179 -7.20 19.67 19.37
C VAL A 179 -7.82 19.78 20.75
N ILE A 180 -8.96 19.13 20.97
CA ILE A 180 -9.61 19.03 22.27
C ILE A 180 -9.42 17.62 22.85
N CYS A 181 -9.02 17.54 24.12
CA CYS A 181 -9.06 16.29 24.85
C CYS A 181 -10.49 16.03 25.34
N GLY A 182 -11.27 15.27 24.56
CA GLY A 182 -12.68 15.07 24.87
C GLY A 182 -13.39 14.11 23.91
N ASP A 183 -14.59 13.71 24.32
CA ASP A 183 -15.42 12.78 23.55
C ASP A 183 -16.16 13.52 22.42
N ALA A 184 -15.91 13.11 21.18
CA ALA A 184 -16.61 13.64 20.01
C ALA A 184 -18.11 13.28 19.96
N ALA A 185 -18.58 12.35 20.80
CA ALA A 185 -20.00 12.09 20.97
C ALA A 185 -20.71 13.14 21.85
N ASP A 186 -19.97 13.97 22.59
CA ASP A 186 -20.54 15.05 23.39
C ASP A 186 -20.67 16.34 22.55
N ALA A 187 -21.93 16.79 22.38
CA ALA A 187 -22.25 18.00 21.62
C ALA A 187 -21.56 19.26 22.19
N THR A 188 -21.33 19.31 23.50
CA THR A 188 -20.66 20.43 24.15
C THR A 188 -19.18 20.48 23.79
N VAL A 189 -18.52 19.33 23.76
CA VAL A 189 -17.13 19.19 23.33
C VAL A 189 -16.96 19.66 21.89
N VAL A 190 -17.82 19.17 20.98
CA VAL A 190 -17.78 19.55 19.57
C VAL A 190 -18.09 21.04 19.38
N ALA A 191 -19.08 21.60 20.07
CA ALA A 191 -19.41 23.01 19.98
C ALA A 191 -18.26 23.92 20.47
N THR A 192 -17.59 23.50 21.56
CA THR A 192 -16.45 24.22 22.12
C THR A 192 -15.23 24.17 21.19
N LEU A 193 -14.97 23.03 20.59
CA LEU A 193 -13.89 22.85 19.61
C LEU A 193 -14.11 23.71 18.36
N MET A 194 -15.31 23.69 17.83
CA MET A 194 -15.66 24.34 16.55
C MET A 194 -15.84 25.85 16.65
N VAL A 195 -16.21 26.37 17.80
CA VAL A 195 -16.44 27.86 18.03
C VAL A 195 -17.34 28.47 16.95
N GLY A 196 -18.36 27.72 16.50
CA GLY A 196 -19.29 28.15 15.46
C GLY A 196 -18.85 27.85 14.02
N ASP A 197 -17.63 27.45 13.81
CA ASP A 197 -17.12 27.02 12.49
C ASP A 197 -17.91 25.83 11.93
N LYS A 198 -17.92 25.70 10.58
CA LYS A 198 -18.47 24.55 9.88
C LYS A 198 -17.39 23.91 9.01
N ALA A 199 -17.28 22.61 9.08
CA ALA A 199 -16.28 21.85 8.32
C ALA A 199 -16.71 21.62 6.86
N ALA A 200 -15.78 21.83 5.95
CA ALA A 200 -15.93 21.46 4.54
C ALA A 200 -15.71 19.95 4.33
N LEU A 201 -14.91 19.35 5.20
CA LEU A 201 -14.60 17.92 5.16
C LEU A 201 -14.59 17.35 6.58
N CYS A 202 -15.15 16.15 6.77
CA CYS A 202 -14.80 15.25 7.84
C CYS A 202 -14.03 14.08 7.23
N PHE A 203 -12.79 13.90 7.64
CA PHE A 203 -12.00 12.72 7.29
C PHE A 203 -11.55 12.04 8.57
N THR A 204 -11.78 10.73 8.68
CA THR A 204 -11.48 10.01 9.91
C THR A 204 -11.35 8.51 9.70
N SER A 205 -10.57 7.87 10.57
CA SER A 205 -10.49 6.41 10.72
C SER A 205 -10.85 6.07 12.17
N PRO A 206 -12.12 5.78 12.45
CA PRO A 206 -12.57 5.44 13.80
C PRO A 206 -11.95 4.11 14.26
N PRO A 207 -11.92 3.84 15.58
CA PRO A 207 -11.49 2.55 16.07
C PRO A 207 -12.32 1.42 15.46
N TYR A 208 -11.64 0.36 14.96
CA TYR A 208 -12.32 -0.80 14.38
C TYR A 208 -12.86 -1.69 15.50
N GLY A 209 -14.13 -2.05 15.42
CA GLY A 209 -14.81 -2.79 16.47
C GLY A 209 -14.09 -4.10 16.87
N ASN A 210 -13.57 -4.18 18.09
CA ASN A 210 -12.97 -5.35 18.74
C ASN A 210 -11.77 -6.02 18.04
N GLN A 211 -11.07 -5.37 17.10
CA GLN A 211 -9.89 -5.97 16.47
C GLN A 211 -8.56 -5.61 17.13
N ARG A 212 -8.54 -4.61 18.01
CA ARG A 212 -7.31 -4.08 18.60
C ARG A 212 -7.52 -3.76 20.06
N ASP A 213 -6.46 -3.97 20.87
CA ASP A 213 -6.42 -3.58 22.27
C ASP A 213 -6.42 -2.07 22.41
N TYR A 214 -7.60 -1.46 22.36
CA TYR A 214 -7.76 -0.09 22.82
C TYR A 214 -7.88 -0.11 24.34
N THR A 215 -7.28 0.85 25.02
CA THR A 215 -7.30 1.02 26.49
C THR A 215 -8.72 1.06 27.05
N ASN A 216 -9.72 1.36 26.23
CA ASN A 216 -11.15 1.27 26.54
C ASN A 216 -11.82 0.28 25.58
N THR A 217 -12.33 -0.81 26.08
CA THR A 217 -13.11 -1.79 25.33
C THR A 217 -14.33 -1.11 24.70
N ILE A 218 -14.36 -0.97 23.37
CA ILE A 218 -15.55 -0.48 22.67
C ILE A 218 -16.59 -1.58 22.69
N ILE A 219 -17.58 -1.44 23.59
CA ILE A 219 -18.62 -2.44 23.82
C ILE A 219 -19.66 -2.41 22.70
N ASP A 220 -19.92 -1.23 22.13
CA ASP A 220 -20.89 -1.00 21.05
C ASP A 220 -20.37 -0.01 20.03
N TRP A 221 -19.78 -0.52 18.94
CA TRP A 221 -19.23 0.29 17.84
C TRP A 221 -20.32 1.12 17.14
N ASP A 222 -21.51 0.53 16.95
CA ASP A 222 -22.64 1.21 16.28
C ASP A 222 -23.14 2.39 17.12
N ALA A 223 -23.21 2.24 18.44
CA ALA A 223 -23.57 3.33 19.34
C ALA A 223 -22.54 4.45 19.35
N LEU A 224 -21.23 4.14 19.36
CA LEU A 224 -20.15 5.12 19.24
C LEU A 224 -20.28 5.94 17.94
N MET A 225 -20.40 5.25 16.81
CA MET A 225 -20.48 5.89 15.51
C MET A 225 -21.74 6.77 15.38
N ARG A 226 -22.90 6.29 15.86
CA ARG A 226 -24.12 7.11 15.88
C ARG A 226 -23.97 8.32 16.80
N GLY A 227 -23.37 8.19 17.96
CA GLY A 227 -23.11 9.29 18.88
C GLY A 227 -22.32 10.40 18.21
N VAL A 228 -21.18 10.07 17.62
CA VAL A 228 -20.29 11.01 16.95
C VAL A 228 -20.92 11.61 15.70
N PHE A 229 -21.49 10.77 14.82
CA PHE A 229 -21.98 11.21 13.51
C PHE A 229 -23.36 11.88 13.56
N ASN A 230 -24.07 11.82 14.70
CA ASN A 230 -25.32 12.55 14.90
C ASN A 230 -25.13 14.08 14.93
N GLN A 231 -23.94 14.55 15.26
CA GLN A 231 -23.67 15.97 15.50
C GLN A 231 -22.52 16.54 14.67
N LEU A 232 -22.26 15.96 13.51
CA LEU A 232 -21.21 16.43 12.60
C LEU A 232 -21.38 17.93 12.29
N PRO A 233 -20.37 18.77 12.56
CA PRO A 233 -20.46 20.22 12.40
C PRO A 233 -20.19 20.64 10.93
N MET A 234 -20.88 20.03 9.98
CA MET A 234 -20.58 20.16 8.55
C MET A 234 -21.26 21.37 7.90
N ALA A 235 -20.57 21.96 6.92
CA ALA A 235 -21.17 22.88 5.96
C ALA A 235 -22.21 22.16 5.09
N ALA A 236 -23.10 22.89 4.41
CA ALA A 236 -24.16 22.31 3.61
C ALA A 236 -23.64 21.40 2.47
N ASN A 237 -22.52 21.77 1.86
CA ASN A 237 -21.81 21.01 0.83
C ASN A 237 -20.64 20.20 1.38
N GLY A 238 -20.54 20.06 2.70
CA GLY A 238 -19.46 19.32 3.39
C GLY A 238 -19.49 17.84 3.00
N GLN A 239 -18.29 17.28 2.85
CA GLN A 239 -18.08 15.88 2.50
C GLN A 239 -17.64 15.10 3.74
N VAL A 240 -18.06 13.85 3.86
CA VAL A 240 -17.70 12.99 5.00
C VAL A 240 -17.07 11.72 4.42
N LEU A 241 -15.79 11.50 4.72
CA LEU A 241 -15.04 10.34 4.30
C LEU A 241 -14.55 9.56 5.53
N VAL A 242 -14.86 8.27 5.56
CA VAL A 242 -14.55 7.40 6.71
C VAL A 242 -13.79 6.18 6.24
N ASN A 243 -12.57 6.02 6.74
CA ASN A 243 -11.72 4.87 6.42
C ASN A 243 -12.03 3.71 7.38
N LEU A 244 -12.34 2.54 6.84
CA LEU A 244 -12.70 1.34 7.59
C LEU A 244 -12.07 0.08 6.98
N GLY A 245 -11.42 -0.72 7.82
CA GLY A 245 -10.86 -2.00 7.44
C GLY A 245 -11.84 -3.16 7.63
N LEU A 246 -11.55 -4.28 6.97
CA LEU A 246 -12.30 -5.52 7.14
C LEU A 246 -12.01 -6.16 8.50
N ILE A 247 -13.06 -6.64 9.17
CA ILE A 247 -12.96 -7.47 10.38
C ILE A 247 -13.31 -8.92 10.03
N HIS A 248 -12.50 -9.85 10.52
CA HIS A 248 -12.76 -11.28 10.38
C HIS A 248 -12.95 -11.92 11.77
N ARG A 249 -14.01 -12.70 11.94
CA ARG A 249 -14.24 -13.56 13.10
C ARG A 249 -14.59 -14.95 12.59
N GLU A 250 -13.99 -15.99 13.18
CA GLU A 250 -14.24 -17.39 12.79
C GLU A 250 -14.13 -17.63 11.27
N ASN A 251 -13.17 -17.00 10.61
CA ASN A 251 -12.96 -17.01 9.16
C ASN A 251 -14.06 -16.34 8.31
N GLU A 252 -14.98 -15.61 8.90
CA GLU A 252 -16.02 -14.86 8.20
C GLU A 252 -15.74 -13.35 8.26
N VAL A 253 -16.04 -12.63 7.16
CA VAL A 253 -16.07 -11.15 7.15
C VAL A 253 -17.29 -10.69 7.91
N ILE A 254 -17.07 -9.86 8.93
CA ILE A 254 -18.16 -9.27 9.71
C ILE A 254 -18.43 -7.85 9.18
N PRO A 255 -19.60 -7.61 8.58
CA PRO A 255 -19.99 -6.28 8.08
C PRO A 255 -20.47 -5.39 9.22
N TYR A 256 -19.60 -5.09 10.18
CA TYR A 256 -19.92 -4.36 11.42
C TYR A 256 -20.43 -2.95 11.20
N TRP A 257 -20.24 -2.40 10.02
CA TRP A 257 -20.68 -1.06 9.62
C TRP A 257 -22.08 -0.99 9.01
N ASP A 258 -22.72 -2.10 8.65
CA ASP A 258 -23.98 -2.11 7.89
C ASP A 258 -25.10 -1.34 8.60
N GLY A 259 -25.28 -1.55 9.91
CA GLY A 259 -26.27 -0.84 10.70
C GLY A 259 -26.04 0.67 10.72
N TRP A 260 -24.76 1.09 10.87
CA TRP A 260 -24.38 2.49 10.83
C TRP A 260 -24.54 3.11 9.42
N LEU A 261 -24.17 2.40 8.36
CA LEU A 261 -24.36 2.87 6.99
C LEU A 261 -25.82 3.16 6.66
N ASP A 262 -26.74 2.30 7.11
CA ASP A 262 -28.18 2.51 6.91
C ASP A 262 -28.70 3.65 7.78
N TRP A 263 -28.23 3.75 9.02
CA TRP A 263 -28.57 4.87 9.89
C TRP A 263 -28.11 6.21 9.30
N MET A 264 -26.89 6.33 8.74
CA MET A 264 -26.42 7.55 8.07
C MET A 264 -27.39 8.04 7.00
N ARG A 265 -28.01 7.12 6.24
CA ARG A 265 -29.04 7.48 5.25
C ARG A 265 -30.29 8.07 5.91
N THR A 266 -30.70 7.56 7.07
CA THR A 266 -31.85 8.15 7.82
C THR A 266 -31.56 9.54 8.32
N GLN A 267 -30.29 9.90 8.52
CA GLN A 267 -29.83 11.26 8.90
C GLN A 267 -29.66 12.19 7.68
N GLY A 268 -30.07 11.75 6.50
CA GLY A 268 -30.00 12.54 5.27
C GLY A 268 -28.63 12.52 4.56
N TRP A 269 -27.69 11.70 5.03
CA TRP A 269 -26.43 11.48 4.36
C TRP A 269 -26.57 10.47 3.23
N ARG A 270 -26.25 10.89 1.99
CA ARG A 270 -26.23 9.97 0.86
C ARG A 270 -24.92 9.19 0.88
N ARG A 271 -24.98 7.87 0.71
CA ARG A 271 -23.81 7.05 0.40
C ARG A 271 -23.39 7.38 -1.03
N PHE A 272 -22.51 8.38 -1.16
CA PHE A 272 -22.19 9.03 -2.44
C PHE A 272 -21.21 8.22 -3.27
N ALA A 273 -20.15 7.70 -2.62
CA ALA A 273 -19.15 6.87 -3.24
C ALA A 273 -18.54 5.88 -2.24
N TRP A 274 -17.76 4.96 -2.77
CA TRP A 274 -17.03 3.96 -2.04
C TRP A 274 -15.67 3.78 -2.73
N TYR A 275 -14.61 4.17 -2.06
CA TYR A 275 -13.24 4.10 -2.57
C TYR A 275 -12.49 2.96 -1.92
N VAL A 276 -11.44 2.51 -2.58
CA VAL A 276 -10.50 1.53 -2.04
C VAL A 276 -9.18 2.23 -1.80
N TRP A 277 -8.67 2.16 -0.59
CA TRP A 277 -7.29 2.50 -0.30
C TRP A 277 -6.45 1.24 -0.46
N ASP A 278 -5.72 1.17 -1.56
CA ASP A 278 -4.74 0.13 -1.86
C ASP A 278 -3.44 0.43 -1.10
N GLN A 279 -3.11 -0.47 -0.16
CA GLN A 279 -2.00 -0.34 0.78
C GLN A 279 -0.71 -1.00 0.25
N GLY A 280 -0.73 -1.45 -1.01
CA GLY A 280 0.32 -2.25 -1.61
C GLY A 280 0.30 -3.73 -1.20
N PRO A 281 1.38 -4.47 -1.42
CA PRO A 281 1.43 -5.91 -1.15
C PRO A 281 1.08 -6.25 0.29
N GLY A 282 0.21 -7.22 0.48
CA GLY A 282 -0.13 -7.74 1.80
C GLY A 282 1.07 -8.41 2.48
N LEU A 283 1.09 -8.41 3.81
CA LEU A 283 2.14 -9.09 4.57
C LEU A 283 2.14 -10.59 4.24
N PRO A 284 3.33 -11.22 4.08
CA PRO A 284 3.43 -12.65 3.88
C PRO A 284 2.89 -13.40 5.09
N GLY A 285 2.14 -14.47 4.88
CA GLY A 285 1.56 -15.29 5.95
C GLY A 285 0.49 -16.25 5.45
N ASP A 286 0.06 -17.17 6.33
CA ASP A 286 -1.10 -18.01 6.10
C ASP A 286 -2.36 -17.29 6.60
N TRP A 287 -3.23 -16.94 5.67
CA TRP A 287 -4.48 -16.24 5.94
C TRP A 287 -5.70 -17.17 5.96
N ASN A 288 -5.51 -18.45 6.36
CA ASN A 288 -6.56 -19.45 6.45
C ASN A 288 -7.35 -19.63 5.14
N GLY A 289 -6.63 -19.69 4.01
CA GLY A 289 -7.21 -19.86 2.68
C GLY A 289 -7.74 -18.57 2.03
N ARG A 290 -7.60 -17.43 2.68
CA ARG A 290 -7.91 -16.10 2.11
C ARG A 290 -6.67 -15.49 1.46
N LEU A 291 -6.88 -14.50 0.60
CA LEU A 291 -5.81 -13.64 0.12
C LEU A 291 -5.31 -12.73 1.26
N ALA A 292 -4.04 -12.33 1.19
CA ALA A 292 -3.47 -11.37 2.14
C ALA A 292 -4.21 -10.03 2.06
N PRO A 293 -4.62 -9.43 3.20
CA PRO A 293 -5.29 -8.14 3.21
C PRO A 293 -4.31 -7.05 2.74
N SER A 294 -4.72 -6.30 1.72
CA SER A 294 -3.90 -5.27 1.08
C SER A 294 -4.67 -3.96 0.84
N PHE A 295 -5.88 -3.85 1.34
CA PHE A 295 -6.70 -2.66 1.16
C PHE A 295 -7.63 -2.40 2.34
N GLU A 296 -8.10 -1.16 2.42
CA GLU A 296 -9.21 -0.72 3.26
C GLU A 296 -10.22 0.07 2.43
N PHE A 297 -11.38 0.34 3.00
CA PHE A 297 -12.43 1.09 2.34
C PHE A 297 -12.49 2.53 2.84
N VAL A 298 -12.75 3.47 1.93
CA VAL A 298 -13.07 4.85 2.28
C VAL A 298 -14.52 5.12 1.85
N PHE A 299 -15.44 5.11 2.81
CA PHE A 299 -16.84 5.42 2.59
C PHE A 299 -17.04 6.91 2.47
N HIS A 300 -17.69 7.36 1.40
CA HIS A 300 -17.93 8.77 1.13
C HIS A 300 -19.41 9.10 1.22
N PHE A 301 -19.74 10.02 2.11
CA PHE A 301 -21.10 10.53 2.29
C PHE A 301 -21.16 12.03 2.03
N ASN A 302 -22.31 12.51 1.55
CA ASN A 302 -22.62 13.92 1.46
C ASN A 302 -24.13 14.17 1.49
N ARG A 303 -24.52 15.44 1.71
CA ARG A 303 -25.89 15.93 1.49
C ARG A 303 -25.99 16.63 0.16
N GLN A 304 -24.95 17.33 -0.25
CA GLN A 304 -24.79 17.95 -1.55
C GLN A 304 -23.43 17.53 -2.15
N ALA A 305 -23.42 17.23 -3.45
CA ALA A 305 -22.20 16.88 -4.13
C ALA A 305 -21.27 18.09 -4.25
N ARG A 306 -19.99 17.91 -3.94
CA ARG A 306 -18.89 18.79 -4.30
C ARG A 306 -18.14 18.17 -5.47
N GLN A 307 -17.69 18.97 -6.42
CA GLN A 307 -16.79 18.51 -7.47
C GLN A 307 -15.41 18.24 -6.86
N ALA A 308 -14.83 17.09 -7.16
CA ALA A 308 -13.47 16.78 -6.74
C ALA A 308 -12.46 17.69 -7.46
N ASN A 309 -11.43 18.14 -6.76
CA ASN A 309 -10.34 18.90 -7.33
C ASN A 309 -9.50 18.02 -8.26
N LYS A 310 -8.94 18.62 -9.30
CA LYS A 310 -8.04 17.95 -10.25
C LYS A 310 -6.62 18.06 -9.73
N ILE A 311 -6.17 17.11 -8.94
CA ILE A 311 -4.85 17.13 -8.31
C ILE A 311 -3.86 16.16 -8.95
N MET A 312 -4.34 15.21 -9.77
CA MET A 312 -3.49 14.21 -10.41
C MET A 312 -3.02 14.69 -11.78
N PRO A 313 -1.73 14.57 -12.14
CA PRO A 313 -1.25 14.92 -13.47
C PRO A 313 -1.87 14.03 -14.56
N CYS A 314 -2.07 14.56 -15.75
CA CYS A 314 -2.47 13.77 -16.89
C CYS A 314 -1.24 13.28 -17.66
N LYS A 315 -1.16 11.98 -17.95
CA LYS A 315 -0.07 11.34 -18.71
C LYS A 315 0.16 11.99 -20.09
N PHE A 316 -0.90 12.48 -20.72
CA PHE A 316 -0.84 13.09 -22.07
C PHE A 316 -1.19 14.57 -22.04
N ALA A 317 -0.80 15.29 -20.98
CA ALA A 317 -1.04 16.73 -20.85
C ALA A 317 -0.54 17.50 -22.08
N GLY A 318 -1.38 18.39 -22.61
CA GLY A 318 -1.08 19.18 -23.80
C GLY A 318 -1.09 18.43 -25.14
N GLN A 319 -1.24 17.10 -25.15
CA GLN A 319 -1.27 16.31 -26.38
C GLN A 319 -2.72 16.14 -26.89
N GLU A 320 -2.88 16.15 -28.20
CA GLU A 320 -4.14 15.77 -28.84
C GLU A 320 -4.27 14.25 -28.82
N THR A 321 -5.33 13.76 -28.15
CA THR A 321 -5.58 12.33 -27.99
C THR A 321 -6.87 11.92 -28.70
N HIS A 322 -7.12 10.61 -28.78
CA HIS A 322 -8.33 10.03 -29.39
C HIS A 322 -8.49 10.27 -30.88
N LEU A 323 -7.40 10.57 -31.58
CA LEU A 323 -7.34 10.65 -33.05
C LEU A 323 -6.74 9.37 -33.63
N ARG A 324 -7.25 8.98 -34.81
CA ARG A 324 -6.61 7.99 -35.68
C ARG A 324 -5.64 8.67 -36.63
N GLY A 325 -4.80 7.90 -37.29
CA GLY A 325 -3.84 8.41 -38.26
C GLY A 325 -4.48 9.15 -39.46
N ASP A 326 -5.78 8.91 -39.73
CA ASP A 326 -6.57 9.60 -40.76
C ASP A 326 -7.27 10.89 -40.26
N GLY A 327 -7.03 11.28 -38.99
CA GLY A 327 -7.65 12.44 -38.35
C GLY A 327 -9.07 12.19 -37.81
N SER A 328 -9.64 11.00 -37.99
CA SER A 328 -10.95 10.65 -37.43
C SER A 328 -10.82 10.32 -35.94
N SER A 329 -11.91 10.52 -35.15
CA SER A 329 -11.89 10.19 -33.73
C SER A 329 -11.91 8.67 -33.48
N THR A 330 -11.26 8.21 -32.40
CA THR A 330 -11.40 6.84 -31.93
C THR A 330 -12.82 6.57 -31.43
N ALA A 331 -13.25 5.30 -31.47
CA ALA A 331 -14.61 4.90 -31.07
C ALA A 331 -14.77 4.94 -29.54
N MET A 332 -15.92 5.43 -29.07
CA MET A 332 -16.33 5.42 -27.67
C MET A 332 -17.78 4.88 -27.55
N ARG A 333 -18.02 4.01 -26.56
CA ARG A 333 -19.39 3.58 -26.24
C ARG A 333 -20.09 4.66 -25.40
N LYS A 334 -21.23 5.15 -25.85
CA LYS A 334 -22.07 6.13 -25.14
C LYS A 334 -22.91 5.48 -24.06
N LYS A 335 -23.49 6.28 -23.14
CA LYS A 335 -24.36 5.80 -22.05
C LYS A 335 -25.59 5.04 -22.54
N ASP A 336 -26.09 5.33 -23.73
CA ASP A 336 -27.22 4.65 -24.38
C ASP A 336 -26.85 3.34 -25.09
N GLY A 337 -25.56 2.93 -24.97
CA GLY A 337 -25.01 1.72 -25.58
C GLY A 337 -24.57 1.88 -27.04
N THR A 338 -24.82 3.01 -27.68
CA THR A 338 -24.38 3.27 -29.06
C THR A 338 -22.87 3.54 -29.11
N ILE A 339 -22.26 3.29 -30.28
CA ILE A 339 -20.85 3.61 -30.53
C ILE A 339 -20.79 4.94 -31.31
N GLY A 340 -19.99 5.86 -30.81
CA GLY A 340 -19.72 7.15 -31.45
C GLY A 340 -18.25 7.54 -31.31
N GLY A 341 -17.86 8.68 -31.86
CA GLY A 341 -16.54 9.27 -31.65
C GLY A 341 -16.43 9.98 -30.30
N TRP A 342 -15.22 10.19 -29.83
CA TRP A 342 -14.94 11.04 -28.67
C TRP A 342 -15.31 12.49 -28.98
N THR A 343 -16.05 13.12 -28.07
CA THR A 343 -16.50 14.52 -28.25
C THR A 343 -15.36 15.53 -28.18
N ALA A 344 -14.26 15.19 -27.50
CA ALA A 344 -13.07 16.02 -27.35
C ALA A 344 -11.86 15.52 -28.16
N ALA A 345 -12.08 14.66 -29.18
CA ALA A 345 -11.00 14.18 -30.03
C ALA A 345 -10.29 15.37 -30.71
N GLY A 346 -8.96 15.39 -30.68
CA GLY A 346 -8.16 16.47 -31.26
C GLY A 346 -8.09 17.75 -30.42
N THR A 347 -8.65 17.76 -29.22
CA THR A 347 -8.37 18.83 -28.23
C THR A 347 -7.20 18.42 -27.33
N PRO A 348 -6.28 19.36 -27.01
CA PRO A 348 -5.21 19.07 -26.06
C PRO A 348 -5.74 18.56 -24.72
N THR A 349 -5.14 17.49 -24.23
CA THR A 349 -5.47 16.93 -22.93
C THR A 349 -5.13 17.93 -21.82
N GLN A 350 -6.01 18.08 -20.83
CA GLN A 350 -5.80 18.95 -19.67
C GLN A 350 -4.56 18.53 -18.86
N ASP A 351 -3.95 19.45 -18.12
CA ASP A 351 -2.75 19.18 -17.34
C ASP A 351 -3.02 18.22 -16.17
N THR A 352 -4.18 18.37 -15.52
CA THR A 352 -4.55 17.58 -14.34
C THR A 352 -5.93 16.95 -14.49
N LYS A 353 -6.13 15.81 -13.83
CA LYS A 353 -7.40 15.09 -13.72
C LYS A 353 -7.82 14.93 -12.24
N ILE A 354 -9.08 14.56 -12.01
CA ILE A 354 -9.53 14.10 -10.69
C ILE A 354 -8.86 12.76 -10.35
N PRO A 355 -8.59 12.47 -9.07
CA PRO A 355 -8.07 11.17 -8.64
C PRO A 355 -8.95 10.00 -9.02
N ASP A 356 -8.35 8.82 -9.09
CA ASP A 356 -9.06 7.57 -9.32
C ASP A 356 -9.75 7.08 -8.04
N SER A 357 -10.72 6.17 -8.19
CA SER A 357 -11.46 5.58 -7.06
C SER A 357 -10.68 4.52 -6.28
N VAL A 358 -9.53 4.11 -6.78
CA VAL A 358 -8.52 3.31 -6.08
C VAL A 358 -7.36 4.23 -5.73
N ILE A 359 -7.22 4.50 -4.43
CA ILE A 359 -6.18 5.37 -3.89
C ILE A 359 -4.95 4.50 -3.62
N ARG A 360 -3.90 4.65 -4.42
CA ARG A 360 -2.66 3.86 -4.31
C ARG A 360 -1.64 4.63 -3.51
N ILE A 361 -1.63 4.38 -2.21
CA ILE A 361 -0.68 4.96 -1.26
C ILE A 361 -0.19 3.82 -0.39
N MET A 362 1.09 3.50 -0.48
CA MET A 362 1.69 2.38 0.22
C MET A 362 1.59 2.56 1.74
N ARG A 363 1.33 1.47 2.45
CA ARG A 363 1.48 1.44 3.89
C ARG A 363 2.96 1.60 4.23
N HIS A 364 3.27 2.40 5.24
CA HIS A 364 4.65 2.60 5.69
C HIS A 364 5.36 1.25 5.99
N LYS A 365 6.54 1.03 5.38
CA LYS A 365 7.30 -0.24 5.48
C LYS A 365 8.10 -0.37 6.78
N GLY A 366 8.20 0.66 7.62
CA GLY A 366 9.07 0.71 8.79
C GLY A 366 8.37 0.32 10.08
N LYS A 367 8.83 -0.74 10.73
CA LYS A 367 8.56 -1.05 12.15
C LYS A 367 7.16 -1.57 12.53
N ILE A 368 6.40 -2.19 11.65
CA ILE A 368 5.24 -2.98 12.05
C ILE A 368 5.74 -4.17 12.90
N GLY A 369 5.42 -4.19 14.19
CA GLY A 369 5.76 -5.29 15.11
C GLY A 369 6.99 -5.07 16.00
N GLN A 370 7.63 -3.92 16.01
CA GLN A 370 8.68 -3.55 16.98
C GLN A 370 8.18 -2.46 17.93
N GLY A 371 7.40 -2.84 18.94
CA GLY A 371 7.14 -1.99 20.11
C GLY A 371 6.25 -0.76 19.91
N ILE A 372 5.52 -0.65 18.80
CA ILE A 372 4.54 0.43 18.61
C ILE A 372 3.21 -0.07 19.15
N ASP A 373 2.84 0.37 20.34
CA ASP A 373 1.53 0.11 20.97
C ASP A 373 0.36 0.87 20.27
N HIS A 374 0.62 1.64 19.17
CA HIS A 374 -0.41 2.37 18.46
C HIS A 374 -1.03 1.51 17.33
N PRO A 375 -2.30 1.12 17.46
CA PRO A 375 -2.88 0.07 16.64
C PRO A 375 -3.23 0.45 15.19
N ALA A 376 -3.26 1.72 14.78
CA ALA A 376 -3.71 2.10 13.43
C ALA A 376 -3.25 3.50 13.01
N VAL A 377 -2.10 3.58 12.37
CA VAL A 377 -1.67 4.83 11.73
C VAL A 377 -1.65 4.62 10.23
N PHE A 378 -2.42 5.42 9.52
CA PHE A 378 -2.28 5.55 8.07
C PHE A 378 -1.18 6.57 7.74
N PRO A 379 -0.50 6.47 6.58
CA PRO A 379 0.52 7.42 6.17
C PRO A 379 -0.08 8.82 5.97
N VAL A 380 0.73 9.86 6.19
CA VAL A 380 0.32 11.27 6.05
C VAL A 380 -0.19 11.57 4.63
N ALA A 381 0.35 10.89 3.63
CA ALA A 381 -0.05 11.00 2.24
C ALA A 381 -1.54 10.66 2.00
N LEU A 382 -2.15 9.75 2.78
CA LEU A 382 -3.56 9.41 2.60
C LEU A 382 -4.50 10.59 2.94
N PRO A 383 -4.43 11.20 4.13
CA PRO A 383 -5.23 12.40 4.37
C PRO A 383 -4.83 13.58 3.47
N GLU A 384 -3.56 13.78 3.09
CA GLU A 384 -3.17 14.81 2.12
C GLU A 384 -3.96 14.65 0.81
N HIS A 385 -3.95 13.46 0.24
CA HIS A 385 -4.70 13.14 -0.98
C HIS A 385 -6.21 13.44 -0.85
N ILE A 386 -6.82 13.07 0.27
CA ILE A 386 -8.25 13.29 0.52
C ILE A 386 -8.55 14.78 0.74
N LEU A 387 -7.72 15.47 1.52
CA LEU A 387 -7.88 16.90 1.80
C LEU A 387 -7.77 17.72 0.50
N GLU A 388 -6.74 17.50 -0.29
CA GLU A 388 -6.56 18.20 -1.55
C GLU A 388 -7.67 17.92 -2.56
N THR A 389 -8.21 16.70 -2.56
CA THR A 389 -9.31 16.31 -3.45
C THR A 389 -10.63 17.01 -3.09
N TYR A 390 -10.94 17.18 -1.80
CA TYR A 390 -12.28 17.60 -1.38
C TYR A 390 -12.34 18.92 -0.59
N THR A 391 -11.22 19.64 -0.48
CA THR A 391 -11.16 20.96 0.17
C THR A 391 -10.27 21.90 -0.60
N ASP A 392 -10.40 23.20 -0.29
CA ASP A 392 -9.50 24.25 -0.75
C ASP A 392 -8.63 24.73 0.42
N ALA A 393 -7.54 25.46 0.13
CA ALA A 393 -6.69 26.05 1.18
C ALA A 393 -7.51 26.97 2.10
N GLY A 394 -7.30 26.83 3.41
CA GLY A 394 -8.06 27.56 4.44
C GLY A 394 -9.38 26.90 4.88
N ASP A 395 -9.85 25.87 4.17
CA ASP A 395 -11.03 25.12 4.56
C ASP A 395 -10.82 24.39 5.90
N ILE A 396 -11.92 24.25 6.66
CA ILE A 396 -11.94 23.56 7.95
C ILE A 396 -12.23 22.09 7.75
N VAL A 397 -11.39 21.25 8.35
CA VAL A 397 -11.51 19.80 8.40
C VAL A 397 -11.84 19.37 9.83
N PHE A 398 -12.88 18.57 10.01
CA PHE A 398 -13.25 17.99 11.29
C PHE A 398 -12.73 16.56 11.39
N GLU A 399 -12.00 16.26 12.47
CA GLU A 399 -11.44 14.94 12.75
C GLU A 399 -11.88 14.48 14.16
N PRO A 400 -12.93 13.64 14.27
CA PRO A 400 -13.47 13.22 15.56
C PRO A 400 -12.65 12.14 16.29
N PHE A 401 -11.69 11.48 15.63
CA PHE A 401 -10.85 10.41 16.19
C PHE A 401 -9.39 10.68 15.83
N CYS A 402 -8.82 11.74 16.42
CA CYS A 402 -7.53 12.31 16.02
C CYS A 402 -6.36 11.34 16.14
N GLY A 403 -6.38 10.47 17.17
CA GLY A 403 -5.31 9.50 17.43
C GLY A 403 -3.94 10.18 17.54
N SER A 404 -3.01 9.80 16.66
CA SER A 404 -1.65 10.35 16.60
C SER A 404 -1.52 11.64 15.79
N GLY A 405 -2.62 12.23 15.30
CA GLY A 405 -2.62 13.53 14.62
C GLY A 405 -2.23 13.53 13.14
N THR A 406 -2.30 12.41 12.45
CA THR A 406 -1.88 12.29 11.05
C THR A 406 -2.64 13.28 10.13
N THR A 407 -3.97 13.38 10.28
CA THR A 407 -4.79 14.36 9.51
C THR A 407 -4.38 15.81 9.79
N LEU A 408 -3.90 16.10 11.00
CA LEU A 408 -3.46 17.44 11.38
C LEU A 408 -2.14 17.81 10.70
N LEU A 409 -1.19 16.87 10.59
CA LEU A 409 0.05 17.07 9.84
C LEU A 409 -0.25 17.32 8.36
N ALA A 410 -1.10 16.49 7.76
CA ALA A 410 -1.52 16.63 6.37
C ALA A 410 -2.17 18.01 6.11
N ALA A 411 -3.03 18.47 7.03
CA ALA A 411 -3.69 19.76 6.90
C ALA A 411 -2.70 20.93 7.00
N GLN A 412 -1.72 20.88 7.90
CA GLN A 412 -0.68 21.89 8.00
C GLN A 412 0.12 22.00 6.70
N ARG A 413 0.51 20.87 6.11
CA ARG A 413 1.24 20.81 4.84
C ARG A 413 0.45 21.37 3.66
N THR A 414 -0.83 21.06 3.63
CA THR A 414 -1.72 21.43 2.52
C THR A 414 -2.45 22.77 2.73
N GLY A 415 -2.17 23.48 3.83
CA GLY A 415 -2.77 24.77 4.13
C GLY A 415 -4.25 24.72 4.54
N ARG A 416 -4.73 23.59 5.05
CA ARG A 416 -6.07 23.40 5.61
C ARG A 416 -6.02 23.62 7.13
N VAL A 417 -7.19 23.73 7.76
CA VAL A 417 -7.31 23.97 9.20
C VAL A 417 -8.10 22.84 9.86
N VAL A 418 -7.49 22.12 10.82
CA VAL A 418 -8.16 21.02 11.52
C VAL A 418 -8.79 21.49 12.84
N ARG A 419 -9.96 20.92 13.10
CA ARG A 419 -10.63 20.89 14.41
C ARG A 419 -10.74 19.42 14.80
N ALA A 420 -9.90 18.97 15.74
CA ALA A 420 -9.80 17.55 16.10
C ALA A 420 -10.22 17.27 17.54
N SER A 421 -10.80 16.11 17.76
CA SER A 421 -11.12 15.58 19.09
C SER A 421 -10.37 14.26 19.30
N GLU A 422 -9.84 14.09 20.51
CA GLU A 422 -9.23 12.84 20.97
C GLU A 422 -9.60 12.62 22.44
N ILE A 423 -10.12 11.46 22.75
CA ILE A 423 -10.62 11.16 24.11
C ILE A 423 -9.48 10.80 25.07
N ALA A 424 -8.41 10.22 24.58
CA ALA A 424 -7.27 9.74 25.36
C ALA A 424 -6.21 10.84 25.53
N PRO A 425 -5.96 11.33 26.74
CA PRO A 425 -4.98 12.40 26.99
C PRO A 425 -3.57 12.08 26.48
N GLU A 426 -3.15 10.82 26.57
CA GLU A 426 -1.85 10.35 26.09
C GLU A 426 -1.70 10.50 24.57
N TYR A 427 -2.76 10.30 23.81
CA TYR A 427 -2.73 10.49 22.36
C TYR A 427 -2.84 11.98 21.96
N VAL A 428 -3.47 12.82 22.76
CA VAL A 428 -3.38 14.27 22.58
C VAL A 428 -1.93 14.72 22.71
N ASP A 429 -1.20 14.21 23.71
CA ASP A 429 0.23 14.51 23.89
C ASP A 429 1.09 13.99 22.74
N VAL A 430 0.79 12.78 22.21
CA VAL A 430 1.43 12.22 21.01
C VAL A 430 1.22 13.17 19.82
N THR A 431 -0.02 13.59 19.57
CA THR A 431 -0.37 14.54 18.50
C THR A 431 0.44 15.83 18.62
N ILE A 432 0.52 16.42 19.82
CA ILE A 432 1.25 17.66 20.07
C ILE A 432 2.75 17.46 19.79
N LYS A 433 3.37 16.43 20.37
CA LYS A 433 4.80 16.16 20.19
C LYS A 433 5.15 15.91 18.72
N ARG A 434 4.35 15.09 18.04
CA ARG A 434 4.53 14.80 16.61
C ARG A 434 4.39 16.06 15.76
N PHE A 435 3.43 16.94 16.09
CA PHE A 435 3.27 18.22 15.41
C PHE A 435 4.47 19.15 15.64
N GLN A 436 4.96 19.28 16.89
CA GLN A 436 6.14 20.08 17.21
C GLN A 436 7.42 19.57 16.55
N GLN A 437 7.59 18.25 16.41
CA GLN A 437 8.73 17.63 15.71
C GLN A 437 8.74 18.00 14.22
N ASN A 438 7.56 18.02 13.59
CA ASN A 438 7.43 18.31 12.16
C ASN A 438 7.36 19.81 11.84
N PHE A 439 6.87 20.64 12.76
CA PHE A 439 6.66 22.07 12.58
C PHE A 439 7.13 22.86 13.82
N PRO A 440 8.43 22.84 14.12
CA PRO A 440 8.98 23.42 15.36
C PRO A 440 8.79 24.94 15.45
N GLU A 441 8.58 25.62 14.32
CA GLU A 441 8.32 27.06 14.25
C GLU A 441 6.85 27.42 14.59
N VAL A 442 5.94 26.45 14.60
CA VAL A 442 4.52 26.71 14.86
C VAL A 442 4.23 26.61 16.36
N PRO A 443 3.73 27.66 16.99
CA PRO A 443 3.47 27.65 18.43
C PRO A 443 2.35 26.68 18.80
N VAL A 444 2.56 25.93 19.90
CA VAL A 444 1.54 25.08 20.53
C VAL A 444 1.24 25.61 21.91
N THR A 445 -0.02 25.99 22.16
CA THR A 445 -0.43 26.59 23.42
C THR A 445 -1.75 26.05 23.94
N LEU A 446 -1.89 25.97 25.26
CA LEU A 446 -3.15 25.64 25.92
C LEU A 446 -4.07 26.87 25.86
N VAL A 447 -5.24 26.74 25.23
CA VAL A 447 -6.17 27.85 24.99
C VAL A 447 -6.59 28.54 26.28
N ALA A 448 -6.78 27.78 27.36
CA ALA A 448 -7.24 28.31 28.65
C ALA A 448 -6.23 29.27 29.32
N THR A 449 -4.93 29.09 29.14
CA THR A 449 -3.87 29.83 29.83
C THR A 449 -2.93 30.60 28.91
N GLY A 450 -2.88 30.23 27.63
CA GLY A 450 -1.89 30.71 26.66
C GLY A 450 -0.47 30.15 26.85
N GLN A 451 -0.28 29.25 27.82
CA GLN A 451 1.02 28.62 28.08
C GLN A 451 1.41 27.61 26.99
N THR A 452 2.71 27.52 26.74
CA THR A 452 3.25 26.48 25.83
C THR A 452 3.10 25.08 26.43
N PHE A 453 3.14 24.04 25.58
CA PHE A 453 3.04 22.66 26.03
C PHE A 453 4.10 22.33 27.09
N ASP A 454 5.35 22.76 26.88
CA ASP A 454 6.45 22.50 27.81
C ASP A 454 6.26 23.20 29.16
N ALA A 455 5.73 24.42 29.15
CA ALA A 455 5.40 25.16 30.40
C ALA A 455 4.31 24.45 31.21
N VAL A 456 3.25 23.97 30.54
CA VAL A 456 2.18 23.19 31.16
C VAL A 456 2.72 21.83 31.65
N ALA A 457 3.61 21.20 30.91
CA ALA A 457 4.27 19.94 31.31
C ALA A 457 5.09 20.15 32.60
N ALA A 458 5.91 21.19 32.64
CA ALA A 458 6.71 21.52 33.83
C ALA A 458 5.83 21.77 35.06
N GLU A 459 4.70 22.47 34.87
CA GLU A 459 3.74 22.74 35.96
C GLU A 459 3.02 21.47 36.43
N ARG A 460 2.50 20.65 35.49
CA ARG A 460 1.63 19.50 35.82
C ARG A 460 2.39 18.26 36.27
N LEU A 461 3.59 18.04 35.71
CA LEU A 461 4.44 16.88 36.01
C LEU A 461 5.54 17.21 37.03
N GLY A 462 6.06 18.43 37.02
CA GLY A 462 7.04 18.89 38.01
C GLY A 462 6.49 19.05 39.44
N ALA A 463 5.19 19.16 39.61
CA ALA A 463 4.51 19.20 40.90
C ALA A 463 4.33 17.83 41.56
N GLN A 464 4.78 16.74 40.89
CA GLN A 464 4.72 15.35 41.38
C GLN A 464 6.09 14.79 41.81
N ALA A 465 7.15 15.59 41.83
CA ALA A 465 8.50 15.21 42.28
C ALA A 465 8.76 15.55 43.74
#